data_2ff3c9d3d6a8ac95b9de3979dd23b0aa
#
_entry.id   2ff3c9d3d6a8ac95b9de3979dd23b0aa
#
_cell.length_a   1.000
_cell.length_b   1.000
_cell.length_c   1.000
_cell.angle_alpha   90.00
_cell.angle_beta   90.00
_cell.angle_gamma   90.00
#
_symmetry.space_group_name_H-M   'P 1'
#
loop_
_entity.id
_entity.type
_entity.pdbx_description
1 polymer ?
#
loop_
_entity_poly.entity_id
_entity_poly.type
_entity_poly.pdbx_seq_one_letter_code
_entity_poly.pdbx_strand_id
1 'polypeptide(L)'
;MALASKIKIEIAGNEIKDFLRLKIKQSIYGFNEFEVVCRLDTFELDDSFVINKSKKFIGAPIIITIDIISIKNITSAETIIFKGLITNVKGIKSGLSLSNEVVFKGKSPEILLKDLAGSRSFENKNLKQIVDEVLKPYPRDLLKSKVNPKLKLQFEYTVQHEENSYKFLRRLAKRFGEWMYYDGSEFVFGELSGSKTDLIIGVNQSDFNFDIKLNPTNFKYHFRDYIKDLTLEKLATKSVGKKQLSEPGLVAHDKSVKHFSFQPKLLINHLNVAKEDFTKQFDNIAELQENAQASKMSSVKGVSQNPLVKLGGRVNIKAIKTDKKGKVDYGEFIITSVTHTCDNMMNYKNKFKGISAEATIPDYTDPKVFPVSTSQSAIVTDNKDPENLGRVRVRFFWQDKGAMSPWIRSVNPYSANNRGFYFIPEIGDEVLVEYEGGDAEKPYVVGSLYHGKNKPHTPWPNNDNSFKGIVTRSNLRIEFNEKKKVTTIDTPGGNKIVLSDDEQSILLSDQNSNTVELSPSGINLNSPSDINIKSEAKITIEGEMGIDTLSSTGKIKIEGVDIQQLAQSTFEAKAGATAELSATTVTVKGDAQATIDGGASTTVKGAVVMIN
;
A
#
# COMPACT_ATOMS: atom_id res chain seq x y z
N MET A 1 18.25 46.04 -30.34
CA MET A 1 19.55 45.51 -30.79
C MET A 1 19.39 44.00 -30.93
N ALA A 2 19.71 43.45 -32.11
CA ALA A 2 19.78 42.00 -32.27
C ALA A 2 20.94 41.49 -31.41
N LEU A 3 20.66 40.46 -30.56
CA LEU A 3 21.68 39.74 -29.82
C LEU A 3 22.34 38.75 -30.79
N ALA A 4 23.64 38.87 -31.02
CA ALA A 4 24.39 37.86 -31.73
C ALA A 4 24.71 36.71 -30.75
N SER A 5 24.54 35.46 -31.17
CA SER A 5 24.88 34.28 -30.36
C SER A 5 26.01 33.49 -31.04
N LYS A 6 26.92 32.96 -30.25
CA LYS A 6 27.96 32.01 -30.65
C LYS A 6 27.61 30.65 -30.09
N ILE A 7 27.63 29.65 -30.96
CA ILE A 7 27.31 28.26 -30.56
C ILE A 7 28.58 27.42 -30.65
N LYS A 8 28.85 26.65 -29.57
CA LYS A 8 29.90 25.66 -29.53
C LYS A 8 29.27 24.30 -29.24
N ILE A 9 29.62 23.30 -30.01
CA ILE A 9 29.13 21.91 -29.87
C ILE A 9 30.33 21.01 -29.65
N GLU A 10 30.36 20.25 -28.58
CA GLU A 10 31.41 19.29 -28.24
C GLU A 10 30.80 17.88 -28.09
N ILE A 11 31.33 16.90 -28.81
CA ILE A 11 30.94 15.49 -28.72
C ILE A 11 32.13 14.68 -28.24
N ALA A 12 32.00 14.00 -27.11
CA ALA A 12 33.09 13.25 -26.46
C ALA A 12 34.38 14.08 -26.31
N GLY A 13 34.26 15.37 -25.97
CA GLY A 13 35.38 16.31 -25.81
C GLY A 13 35.93 16.89 -27.11
N ASN A 14 35.43 16.52 -28.28
CA ASN A 14 35.86 17.06 -29.56
C ASN A 14 34.87 18.11 -30.07
N GLU A 15 35.38 19.27 -30.45
CA GLU A 15 34.57 20.35 -31.00
C GLU A 15 34.12 20.07 -32.44
N ILE A 16 32.82 20.24 -32.68
CA ILE A 16 32.22 20.21 -34.02
C ILE A 16 32.24 21.63 -34.57
N LYS A 17 33.11 21.89 -35.55
CA LYS A 17 33.33 23.22 -36.10
C LYS A 17 32.17 23.71 -36.97
N ASP A 18 31.55 22.81 -37.75
CA ASP A 18 30.49 23.16 -38.71
C ASP A 18 29.23 22.31 -38.46
N PHE A 19 28.11 22.97 -38.26
CA PHE A 19 26.79 22.35 -38.17
C PHE A 19 25.82 23.10 -39.11
N LEU A 20 24.83 22.40 -39.65
CA LEU A 20 23.78 22.97 -40.50
C LEU A 20 22.61 23.49 -39.68
N ARG A 21 22.19 22.71 -38.69
CA ARG A 21 21.01 23.03 -37.87
C ARG A 21 21.22 22.48 -36.46
N LEU A 22 20.83 23.27 -35.46
CA LEU A 22 20.73 22.89 -34.08
C LEU A 22 19.30 23.10 -33.61
N LYS A 23 18.77 22.12 -32.89
CA LYS A 23 17.52 22.22 -32.15
C LYS A 23 17.67 21.60 -30.79
N ILE A 24 17.32 22.34 -29.72
CA ILE A 24 17.23 21.84 -28.36
C ILE A 24 15.81 22.08 -27.88
N LYS A 25 15.12 21.03 -27.44
CA LYS A 25 13.77 21.08 -26.89
C LYS A 25 13.82 20.70 -25.42
N GLN A 26 13.51 21.65 -24.54
CA GLN A 26 13.47 21.46 -23.11
C GLN A 26 12.04 21.63 -22.59
N SER A 27 11.65 20.79 -21.63
CA SER A 27 10.29 20.78 -21.10
C SER A 27 10.25 20.18 -19.69
N ILE A 28 9.43 20.77 -18.80
CA ILE A 28 9.12 20.16 -17.50
C ILE A 28 8.22 18.93 -17.62
N TYR A 29 7.67 18.61 -18.80
CA TYR A 29 6.70 17.52 -19.00
C TYR A 29 7.32 16.19 -19.43
N GLY A 30 8.62 16.18 -19.78
CA GLY A 30 9.29 14.99 -20.27
C GLY A 30 10.79 15.21 -20.44
N PHE A 31 11.47 14.25 -21.06
CA PHE A 31 12.89 14.37 -21.36
C PHE A 31 13.19 15.54 -22.26
N ASN A 32 14.31 16.22 -21.99
CA ASN A 32 14.82 17.18 -22.92
C ASN A 32 15.49 16.46 -24.09
N GLU A 33 15.39 17.03 -25.29
CA GLU A 33 15.85 16.44 -26.55
C GLU A 33 16.71 17.43 -27.31
N PHE A 34 17.69 16.93 -28.04
CA PHE A 34 18.45 17.72 -29.01
C PHE A 34 18.55 17.00 -30.33
N GLU A 35 18.77 17.83 -31.38
CA GLU A 35 19.07 17.40 -32.73
C GLU A 35 20.16 18.35 -33.29
N VAL A 36 21.28 17.77 -33.69
CA VAL A 36 22.37 18.46 -34.38
C VAL A 36 22.51 17.84 -35.78
N VAL A 37 22.42 18.65 -36.77
CA VAL A 37 22.59 18.24 -38.18
C VAL A 37 23.89 18.83 -38.69
N CYS A 38 24.79 17.99 -39.17
CA CYS A 38 26.06 18.35 -39.73
C CYS A 38 26.17 17.86 -41.19
N ARG A 39 27.09 18.41 -41.95
CA ARG A 39 27.45 17.84 -43.23
C ARG A 39 28.21 16.54 -43.01
N LEU A 40 28.02 15.57 -43.89
CA LEU A 40 28.68 14.27 -43.81
C LEU A 40 30.20 14.40 -44.00
N ASP A 41 30.62 15.29 -44.93
CA ASP A 41 32.03 15.55 -45.23
C ASP A 41 32.83 16.14 -44.05
N THR A 42 32.16 16.71 -43.06
CA THR A 42 32.79 17.14 -41.78
C THR A 42 33.41 15.96 -40.99
N PHE A 43 32.90 14.76 -41.20
CA PHE A 43 33.31 13.54 -40.45
C PHE A 43 33.94 12.49 -41.33
N GLU A 44 33.85 12.61 -42.65
CA GLU A 44 34.21 11.58 -43.60
C GLU A 44 35.22 12.13 -44.61
N LEU A 45 36.46 11.63 -44.51
CA LEU A 45 37.46 11.77 -45.55
C LEU A 45 37.41 10.58 -46.55
N ASP A 46 36.77 9.51 -46.14
CA ASP A 46 36.49 8.31 -46.95
C ASP A 46 35.05 7.84 -46.68
N ASP A 47 34.41 7.16 -47.59
CA ASP A 47 32.99 6.73 -47.53
C ASP A 47 32.63 5.76 -46.35
N SER A 48 33.47 5.67 -45.33
CA SER A 48 33.34 4.68 -44.25
C SER A 48 32.54 5.15 -43.03
N PHE A 49 32.19 6.43 -42.92
CA PHE A 49 31.56 7.02 -41.73
C PHE A 49 30.19 6.41 -41.42
N VAL A 50 29.34 6.25 -42.44
CA VAL A 50 27.91 5.91 -42.23
C VAL A 50 27.71 4.61 -41.43
N ILE A 51 28.59 3.63 -41.57
CA ILE A 51 28.47 2.34 -40.93
C ILE A 51 29.54 2.14 -39.82
N ASN A 52 30.78 2.48 -40.11
CA ASN A 52 31.90 2.12 -39.21
C ASN A 52 32.24 3.16 -38.15
N LYS A 53 32.13 4.46 -38.47
CA LYS A 53 32.51 5.55 -37.57
C LYS A 53 31.34 6.04 -36.70
N SER A 54 30.09 5.95 -37.20
CA SER A 54 28.89 6.40 -36.47
C SER A 54 28.69 5.70 -35.10
N LYS A 55 29.06 4.43 -35.01
CA LYS A 55 28.94 3.66 -33.75
C LYS A 55 29.72 4.25 -32.57
N LYS A 56 30.80 5.01 -32.84
CA LYS A 56 31.58 5.67 -31.76
C LYS A 56 30.83 6.79 -31.07
N PHE A 57 29.77 7.31 -31.66
CA PHE A 57 28.99 8.41 -31.13
C PHE A 57 27.76 7.96 -30.35
N ILE A 58 27.33 6.71 -30.48
CA ILE A 58 26.20 6.20 -29.68
C ILE A 58 26.63 6.11 -28.21
N GLY A 59 25.85 6.70 -27.33
CA GLY A 59 26.13 6.82 -25.90
C GLY A 59 27.15 7.91 -25.54
N ALA A 60 27.72 8.60 -26.53
CA ALA A 60 28.67 9.66 -26.27
C ALA A 60 28.00 10.89 -25.63
N PRO A 61 28.67 11.55 -24.66
CA PRO A 61 28.21 12.81 -24.11
C PRO A 61 28.37 13.94 -25.14
N ILE A 62 27.39 14.84 -25.15
CA ILE A 62 27.42 16.09 -25.93
C ILE A 62 27.28 17.27 -24.98
N ILE A 63 28.02 18.34 -25.24
CA ILE A 63 27.89 19.63 -24.58
C ILE A 63 27.61 20.67 -25.67
N ILE A 64 26.50 21.39 -25.51
CA ILE A 64 26.10 22.48 -26.39
C ILE A 64 26.13 23.75 -25.57
N THR A 65 26.93 24.70 -25.99
CA THR A 65 27.09 26.02 -25.35
C THR A 65 26.56 27.09 -26.27
N ILE A 66 25.71 27.98 -25.74
CA ILE A 66 25.17 29.12 -26.45
C ILE A 66 25.61 30.41 -25.72
N ASP A 67 26.58 31.10 -26.26
CA ASP A 67 27.10 32.34 -25.70
C ASP A 67 26.41 33.57 -26.32
N ILE A 68 26.13 34.57 -25.51
CA ILE A 68 25.60 35.85 -25.96
C ILE A 68 26.74 36.78 -26.22
N ILE A 69 26.82 37.28 -27.45
CA ILE A 69 27.76 38.33 -27.82
C ILE A 69 27.01 39.66 -27.74
N SER A 70 27.29 40.46 -26.71
CA SER A 70 26.82 41.84 -26.61
C SER A 70 27.75 42.76 -27.40
N ILE A 71 27.18 43.54 -28.34
CA ILE A 71 27.94 44.49 -29.19
C ILE A 71 28.39 45.73 -28.40
N LYS A 72 27.98 45.94 -27.14
CA LYS A 72 28.42 47.01 -26.26
C LYS A 72 28.74 46.50 -24.87
N ASN A 73 30.04 46.60 -24.53
CA ASN A 73 30.66 46.33 -23.23
C ASN A 73 30.44 44.91 -22.68
N ILE A 74 31.41 44.06 -22.96
CA ILE A 74 31.56 42.70 -22.42
C ILE A 74 31.91 42.81 -20.94
N THR A 75 30.90 42.75 -20.09
CA THR A 75 31.09 42.39 -18.69
C THR A 75 30.12 41.26 -18.39
N SER A 76 30.64 40.04 -18.31
CA SER A 76 29.97 38.73 -18.13
C SER A 76 29.19 38.20 -19.35
N ALA A 77 29.81 37.32 -20.13
CA ALA A 77 29.13 36.47 -21.11
C ALA A 77 28.24 35.50 -20.36
N GLU A 78 26.92 35.74 -20.34
CA GLU A 78 25.96 34.75 -19.84
C GLU A 78 25.87 33.63 -20.84
N THR A 79 26.19 32.43 -20.40
CA THR A 79 26.28 31.23 -21.21
C THR A 79 25.14 30.28 -20.86
N ILE A 80 24.50 29.70 -21.89
CA ILE A 80 23.62 28.53 -21.74
C ILE A 80 24.42 27.28 -22.04
N ILE A 81 24.35 26.33 -21.13
CA ILE A 81 24.96 25.02 -21.30
C ILE A 81 23.85 23.98 -21.37
N PHE A 82 23.89 23.13 -22.37
CA PHE A 82 23.06 21.93 -22.45
C PHE A 82 23.95 20.70 -22.57
N LYS A 83 23.82 19.78 -21.62
CA LYS A 83 24.49 18.47 -21.63
C LYS A 83 23.50 17.40 -22.02
N GLY A 84 23.93 16.47 -22.86
CA GLY A 84 23.09 15.38 -23.36
C GLY A 84 23.88 14.10 -23.63
N LEU A 85 23.15 13.05 -23.96
CA LEU A 85 23.69 11.78 -24.45
C LEU A 85 23.15 11.52 -25.86
N ILE A 86 24.00 11.15 -26.78
CA ILE A 86 23.60 10.77 -28.15
C ILE A 86 22.93 9.39 -28.09
N THR A 87 21.66 9.34 -28.42
CA THR A 87 20.87 8.09 -28.39
C THR A 87 20.58 7.56 -29.80
N ASN A 88 20.83 8.36 -30.82
CA ASN A 88 20.61 7.98 -32.24
C ASN A 88 21.56 8.76 -33.16
N VAL A 89 22.17 8.08 -34.08
CA VAL A 89 22.96 8.70 -35.17
C VAL A 89 22.39 8.20 -36.49
N LYS A 90 22.04 9.14 -37.37
CA LYS A 90 21.48 8.84 -38.70
C LYS A 90 22.36 9.49 -39.74
N GLY A 91 22.92 8.70 -40.63
CA GLY A 91 23.55 9.18 -41.88
C GLY A 91 22.54 9.20 -43.03
N ILE A 92 22.50 10.30 -43.76
CA ILE A 92 21.66 10.46 -44.96
C ILE A 92 22.60 10.67 -46.11
N LYS A 93 22.61 9.72 -47.08
CA LYS A 93 23.38 9.78 -48.30
C LYS A 93 22.42 9.67 -49.50
N SER A 94 22.39 10.67 -50.36
CA SER A 94 21.53 10.70 -51.56
C SER A 94 22.41 10.70 -52.79
N GLY A 95 22.11 9.86 -53.77
CA GLY A 95 22.87 9.72 -55.02
C GLY A 95 22.84 10.94 -55.95
N LEU A 96 21.95 11.88 -55.70
CA LEU A 96 21.73 13.05 -56.58
C LEU A 96 21.98 14.41 -55.90
N SER A 97 22.40 14.44 -54.66
CA SER A 97 22.42 15.67 -53.88
C SER A 97 23.76 15.94 -53.25
N LEU A 98 24.19 17.19 -53.32
CA LEU A 98 25.30 17.79 -52.58
C LEU A 98 25.03 17.84 -51.06
N SER A 99 23.87 17.36 -50.56
CA SER A 99 23.41 17.45 -49.19
C SER A 99 23.43 16.10 -48.45
N ASN A 100 24.61 15.52 -48.31
CA ASN A 100 24.81 14.39 -47.43
C ASN A 100 24.87 14.90 -45.99
N GLU A 101 23.98 14.42 -45.12
CA GLU A 101 23.84 14.87 -43.73
C GLU A 101 24.13 13.76 -42.70
N VAL A 102 24.69 14.11 -41.58
CA VAL A 102 24.71 13.32 -40.35
C VAL A 102 23.84 14.00 -39.31
N VAL A 103 22.91 13.27 -38.76
CA VAL A 103 22.00 13.75 -37.73
C VAL A 103 22.29 13.06 -36.42
N PHE A 104 22.75 13.84 -35.42
CA PHE A 104 22.90 13.39 -34.04
C PHE A 104 21.66 13.78 -33.27
N LYS A 105 20.95 12.78 -32.75
CA LYS A 105 19.81 12.99 -31.86
C LYS A 105 20.12 12.38 -30.48
N GLY A 106 19.62 13.03 -29.45
CA GLY A 106 19.77 12.50 -28.12
C GLY A 106 18.88 13.20 -27.11
N LYS A 107 19.11 12.83 -25.88
CA LYS A 107 18.32 13.29 -24.74
C LYS A 107 19.25 13.77 -23.63
N SER A 108 18.68 14.53 -22.69
CA SER A 108 19.33 14.86 -21.43
C SER A 108 19.66 13.59 -20.62
N PRO A 109 20.69 13.63 -19.74
CA PRO A 109 21.15 12.45 -19.02
C PRO A 109 20.09 11.75 -18.15
N GLU A 110 19.01 12.40 -17.80
CA GLU A 110 17.87 11.79 -17.10
C GLU A 110 17.22 10.64 -17.89
N ILE A 111 17.57 10.47 -19.18
CA ILE A 111 17.17 9.27 -19.95
C ILE A 111 17.67 7.97 -19.31
N LEU A 112 18.76 8.02 -18.54
CA LEU A 112 19.28 6.88 -17.79
C LEU A 112 18.27 6.34 -16.77
N LEU A 113 17.35 7.19 -16.27
CA LEU A 113 16.26 6.80 -15.39
C LEU A 113 15.14 6.02 -16.10
N LYS A 114 15.19 5.90 -17.43
CA LYS A 114 14.26 5.10 -18.24
C LYS A 114 14.76 3.64 -18.35
N ASP A 115 15.16 3.06 -17.25
CA ASP A 115 15.45 1.64 -17.10
C ASP A 115 14.20 0.76 -17.29
N LEU A 116 14.32 -0.54 -17.14
CA LEU A 116 13.17 -1.44 -17.17
C LEU A 116 12.30 -1.20 -15.93
N ALA A 117 11.01 -1.48 -16.09
CA ALA A 117 10.07 -1.39 -14.98
C ALA A 117 10.44 -2.41 -13.89
N GLY A 118 10.42 -1.96 -12.65
CA GLY A 118 10.70 -2.78 -11.47
C GLY A 118 9.85 -2.37 -10.29
N SER A 119 9.93 -3.15 -9.22
CA SER A 119 9.21 -2.89 -7.98
C SER A 119 10.17 -2.82 -6.81
N ARG A 120 9.97 -1.85 -5.91
CA ARG A 120 10.68 -1.70 -4.63
C ARG A 120 9.85 -0.85 -3.67
N SER A 121 10.06 -1.04 -2.38
CA SER A 121 9.42 -0.26 -1.32
C SER A 121 10.39 0.65 -0.58
N PHE A 122 9.85 1.70 -0.02
CA PHE A 122 10.56 2.66 0.82
C PHE A 122 9.78 2.83 2.11
N GLU A 123 10.38 2.50 3.24
CA GLU A 123 9.76 2.51 4.55
C GLU A 123 10.36 3.63 5.40
N ASN A 124 9.52 4.38 6.11
CA ASN A 124 9.91 5.44 7.03
C ASN A 124 10.92 6.44 6.44
N LYS A 125 10.66 6.89 5.19
CA LYS A 125 11.53 7.83 4.47
C LYS A 125 10.78 9.09 4.06
N ASN A 126 11.47 10.23 4.09
CA ASN A 126 10.95 11.45 3.49
C ASN A 126 11.25 11.48 1.98
N LEU A 127 10.62 12.44 1.28
CA LEU A 127 10.72 12.55 -0.17
C LEU A 127 12.16 12.72 -0.68
N LYS A 128 12.99 13.50 0.04
CA LYS A 128 14.39 13.66 -0.32
C LYS A 128 15.16 12.35 -0.26
N GLN A 129 15.00 11.59 0.81
CA GLN A 129 15.67 10.31 1.00
C GLN A 129 15.27 9.30 -0.07
N ILE A 130 13.98 9.26 -0.44
CA ILE A 130 13.48 8.39 -1.52
C ILE A 130 14.14 8.76 -2.85
N VAL A 131 14.13 10.04 -3.22
CA VAL A 131 14.72 10.50 -4.49
C VAL A 131 16.22 10.24 -4.54
N ASP A 132 16.96 10.55 -3.45
CA ASP A 132 18.41 10.31 -3.36
C ASP A 132 18.74 8.80 -3.51
N GLU A 133 17.95 7.92 -2.92
CA GLU A 133 18.13 6.48 -3.03
C GLU A 133 17.84 5.95 -4.44
N VAL A 134 16.79 6.49 -5.08
CA VAL A 134 16.47 6.17 -6.48
C VAL A 134 17.60 6.59 -7.42
N LEU A 135 18.23 7.73 -7.17
CA LEU A 135 19.30 8.26 -8.01
C LEU A 135 20.67 7.61 -7.73
N LYS A 136 20.86 6.96 -6.59
CA LYS A 136 22.14 6.40 -6.15
C LYS A 136 22.81 5.44 -7.15
N PRO A 137 22.10 4.55 -7.87
CA PRO A 137 22.72 3.61 -8.81
C PRO A 137 23.26 4.27 -10.09
N TYR A 138 22.85 5.50 -10.41
CA TYR A 138 23.19 6.13 -11.69
C TYR A 138 24.52 6.91 -11.62
N PRO A 139 25.29 6.95 -12.74
CA PRO A 139 26.61 7.57 -12.78
C PRO A 139 26.50 9.10 -12.57
N ARG A 140 27.12 9.58 -11.50
CA ARG A 140 27.03 11.00 -11.06
C ARG A 140 27.81 11.97 -11.95
N ASP A 141 28.78 11.51 -12.71
CA ASP A 141 29.50 12.29 -13.72
C ASP A 141 28.61 12.67 -14.90
N LEU A 142 27.66 11.79 -15.27
CA LEU A 142 26.67 12.03 -16.32
C LEU A 142 25.39 12.67 -15.77
N LEU A 143 24.80 12.10 -14.74
CA LEU A 143 23.55 12.56 -14.15
C LEU A 143 23.80 13.31 -12.81
N LYS A 144 24.22 14.55 -12.91
CA LYS A 144 24.24 15.44 -11.75
C LYS A 144 22.82 15.78 -11.32
N SER A 145 22.58 15.87 -10.02
CA SER A 145 21.24 16.14 -9.48
C SER A 145 21.25 17.15 -8.34
N LYS A 146 20.19 17.96 -8.29
CA LYS A 146 19.85 18.87 -7.19
C LYS A 146 18.50 18.47 -6.63
N VAL A 147 18.51 17.89 -5.43
CA VAL A 147 17.31 17.33 -4.76
C VAL A 147 17.00 18.17 -3.53
N ASN A 148 15.97 19.01 -3.63
CA ASN A 148 15.48 19.86 -2.54
C ASN A 148 13.95 19.97 -2.57
N PRO A 149 13.21 18.89 -2.24
CA PRO A 149 11.74 18.92 -2.22
C PRO A 149 11.24 19.82 -1.09
N LYS A 150 10.09 20.48 -1.32
CA LYS A 150 9.41 21.31 -0.32
C LYS A 150 8.80 20.47 0.78
N LEU A 151 8.22 19.33 0.41
CA LEU A 151 7.58 18.43 1.35
C LEU A 151 8.61 17.71 2.22
N LYS A 152 8.51 17.89 3.55
CA LYS A 152 9.44 17.32 4.54
C LYS A 152 8.81 16.19 5.37
N LEU A 153 7.54 15.85 5.14
CA LEU A 153 6.87 14.77 5.85
C LEU A 153 7.56 13.43 5.60
N GLN A 154 7.58 12.59 6.63
CA GLN A 154 8.03 11.21 6.52
C GLN A 154 6.87 10.32 6.12
N PHE A 155 7.09 9.49 5.12
CA PHE A 155 6.13 8.48 4.69
C PHE A 155 6.39 7.18 5.43
N GLU A 156 5.33 6.56 5.93
CA GLU A 156 5.40 5.22 6.52
C GLU A 156 5.76 4.18 5.44
N TYR A 157 5.16 4.32 4.26
CA TYR A 157 5.35 3.38 3.16
C TYR A 157 5.11 4.05 1.81
N THR A 158 6.04 3.87 0.89
CA THR A 158 5.94 4.34 -0.50
C THR A 158 6.44 3.25 -1.43
N VAL A 159 5.75 3.03 -2.54
CA VAL A 159 6.05 1.93 -3.48
C VAL A 159 6.31 2.47 -4.87
N GLN A 160 7.43 2.06 -5.47
CA GLN A 160 7.59 1.98 -6.91
C GLN A 160 7.07 0.60 -7.32
N HIS A 161 6.00 0.52 -8.11
CA HIS A 161 5.41 -0.74 -8.53
C HIS A 161 5.31 -0.79 -10.05
N GLU A 162 6.05 -1.72 -10.66
CA GLU A 162 6.12 -1.91 -12.12
C GLU A 162 6.38 -0.60 -12.91
N GLU A 163 7.14 0.28 -12.32
CA GLU A 163 7.54 1.56 -12.88
C GLU A 163 9.06 1.60 -13.07
N ASN A 164 9.54 2.27 -14.14
CA ASN A 164 10.94 2.67 -14.18
C ASN A 164 11.20 3.88 -13.25
N SER A 165 12.45 4.14 -12.93
CA SER A 165 12.83 5.20 -11.99
C SER A 165 12.34 6.59 -12.41
N TYR A 166 12.33 6.90 -13.73
CA TYR A 166 11.77 8.17 -14.22
C TYR A 166 10.28 8.31 -13.96
N LYS A 167 9.49 7.28 -14.28
CA LYS A 167 8.02 7.28 -14.05
C LYS A 167 7.69 7.41 -12.57
N PHE A 168 8.43 6.67 -11.73
CA PHE A 168 8.26 6.73 -10.28
C PHE A 168 8.53 8.14 -9.73
N LEU A 169 9.70 8.72 -10.02
CA LEU A 169 10.03 10.09 -9.60
C LEU A 169 9.02 11.11 -10.15
N ARG A 170 8.59 10.91 -11.40
CA ARG A 170 7.58 11.77 -12.03
C ARG A 170 6.21 11.67 -11.34
N ARG A 171 5.81 10.49 -10.90
CA ARG A 171 4.59 10.27 -10.12
C ARG A 171 4.68 10.97 -8.77
N LEU A 172 5.81 10.85 -8.06
CA LEU A 172 6.04 11.57 -6.80
C LEU A 172 6.00 13.09 -7.00
N ALA A 173 6.67 13.60 -8.03
CA ALA A 173 6.65 15.03 -8.36
C ALA A 173 5.22 15.54 -8.65
N LYS A 174 4.43 14.79 -9.41
CA LYS A 174 3.01 15.10 -9.67
C LYS A 174 2.19 15.10 -8.38
N ARG A 175 2.31 14.06 -7.58
CA ARG A 175 1.52 13.86 -6.37
C ARG A 175 1.76 14.94 -5.33
N PHE A 176 3.01 15.36 -5.17
CA PHE A 176 3.41 16.28 -4.12
C PHE A 176 3.66 17.73 -4.60
N GLY A 177 3.39 18.02 -5.89
CA GLY A 177 3.55 19.37 -6.43
C GLY A 177 5.00 19.83 -6.51
N GLU A 178 5.94 18.90 -6.68
CA GLU A 178 7.36 19.22 -6.79
C GLU A 178 7.77 19.45 -8.25
N TRP A 179 8.68 20.39 -8.48
CA TRP A 179 9.25 20.60 -9.81
C TRP A 179 10.23 19.47 -10.13
N MET A 180 10.08 18.87 -11.29
CA MET A 180 10.98 17.85 -11.79
C MET A 180 11.32 18.13 -13.25
N TYR A 181 12.59 18.45 -13.52
CA TYR A 181 13.09 18.81 -14.85
C TYR A 181 14.61 18.73 -14.92
N TYR A 182 15.15 18.79 -16.13
CA TYR A 182 16.59 18.96 -16.35
C TYR A 182 16.85 20.39 -16.84
N ASP A 183 17.65 21.14 -16.09
CA ASP A 183 17.88 22.57 -16.37
C ASP A 183 18.85 22.84 -17.53
N GLY A 184 19.46 21.79 -18.07
CA GLY A 184 20.51 21.81 -19.09
C GLY A 184 21.85 21.28 -18.57
N SER A 185 22.03 21.24 -17.26
CA SER A 185 23.26 20.80 -16.58
C SER A 185 23.01 19.76 -15.50
N GLU A 186 21.89 19.87 -14.79
CA GLU A 186 21.54 19.06 -13.65
C GLU A 186 20.08 18.63 -13.68
N PHE A 187 19.81 17.46 -13.13
CA PHE A 187 18.44 16.99 -12.84
C PHE A 187 17.96 17.67 -11.55
N VAL A 188 16.89 18.42 -11.65
CA VAL A 188 16.29 19.16 -10.53
C VAL A 188 15.05 18.44 -10.05
N PHE A 189 14.96 18.19 -8.73
CA PHE A 189 13.77 17.71 -8.07
C PHE A 189 13.49 18.57 -6.83
N GLY A 190 12.40 19.35 -6.86
CA GLY A 190 12.01 20.26 -5.76
C GLY A 190 11.85 21.69 -6.22
N GLU A 191 12.65 22.60 -5.70
CA GLU A 191 12.52 24.03 -5.98
C GLU A 191 13.10 24.47 -7.33
N LEU A 192 12.49 25.49 -7.91
CA LEU A 192 13.04 26.17 -9.09
C LEU A 192 14.32 26.95 -8.73
N SER A 193 15.29 26.92 -9.63
CA SER A 193 16.57 27.61 -9.46
C SER A 193 16.91 28.57 -10.61
N GLY A 194 15.93 28.92 -11.45
CA GLY A 194 16.16 29.67 -12.67
C GLY A 194 16.35 31.18 -12.47
N SER A 195 17.17 31.82 -13.33
CA SER A 195 17.40 33.27 -13.40
C SER A 195 16.18 34.00 -13.98
N LYS A 196 16.15 35.31 -13.76
CA LYS A 196 15.15 36.23 -14.33
C LYS A 196 15.72 36.95 -15.56
N THR A 197 14.90 37.07 -16.62
CA THR A 197 15.28 37.71 -17.89
C THR A 197 14.18 38.66 -18.37
N ASP A 198 14.52 39.85 -18.77
CA ASP A 198 13.59 40.81 -19.39
C ASP A 198 13.43 40.52 -20.89
N LEU A 199 12.20 40.41 -21.34
CA LEU A 199 11.82 40.33 -22.76
C LEU A 199 11.04 41.58 -23.16
N ILE A 200 11.45 42.22 -24.25
CA ILE A 200 10.82 43.44 -24.75
C ILE A 200 10.28 43.16 -26.14
N ILE A 201 8.97 43.24 -26.30
CA ILE A 201 8.28 43.03 -27.59
C ILE A 201 8.77 44.08 -28.58
N GLY A 202 9.15 43.64 -29.77
CA GLY A 202 9.72 44.47 -30.84
C GLY A 202 11.22 44.75 -30.69
N VAL A 203 11.90 44.23 -29.65
CA VAL A 203 13.35 44.35 -29.42
C VAL A 203 14.04 42.97 -29.45
N ASN A 204 13.75 42.13 -28.50
CA ASN A 204 14.31 40.78 -28.37
C ASN A 204 13.22 39.69 -28.29
N GLN A 205 11.96 40.06 -28.46
CA GLN A 205 10.80 39.20 -28.53
C GLN A 205 9.94 39.59 -29.73
N SER A 206 9.53 38.63 -30.56
CA SER A 206 8.72 38.88 -31.77
C SER A 206 7.24 38.61 -31.53
N ASP A 207 6.90 37.55 -30.80
CA ASP A 207 5.51 37.13 -30.58
C ASP A 207 5.22 36.93 -29.09
N PHE A 208 4.01 37.29 -28.71
CA PHE A 208 3.48 37.11 -27.37
C PHE A 208 2.00 36.76 -27.45
N ASN A 209 1.65 35.61 -26.93
CA ASN A 209 0.28 35.13 -26.82
C ASN A 209 -0.01 34.84 -25.35
N PHE A 210 -1.11 35.36 -24.87
CA PHE A 210 -1.60 35.14 -23.51
C PHE A 210 -2.90 34.33 -23.58
N ASP A 211 -3.03 33.33 -22.72
CA ASP A 211 -4.19 32.45 -22.66
C ASP A 211 -4.76 32.44 -21.22
N ILE A 212 -6.03 32.79 -21.07
CA ILE A 212 -6.77 32.77 -19.81
C ILE A 212 -7.97 31.86 -20.00
N LYS A 213 -8.16 30.91 -19.08
CA LYS A 213 -9.27 29.95 -19.16
C LYS A 213 -9.91 29.68 -17.82
N LEU A 214 -11.20 29.35 -17.86
CA LEU A 214 -11.92 28.86 -16.71
C LEU A 214 -11.50 27.42 -16.41
N ASN A 215 -11.46 27.07 -15.11
CA ASN A 215 -11.18 25.72 -14.65
C ASN A 215 -11.96 25.43 -13.36
N PRO A 216 -12.55 24.22 -13.18
CA PRO A 216 -13.27 23.87 -11.94
C PRO A 216 -12.37 24.00 -10.71
N THR A 217 -12.91 24.64 -9.66
CA THR A 217 -12.20 24.92 -8.41
C THR A 217 -12.86 24.29 -7.19
N ASN A 218 -14.16 23.95 -7.30
CA ASN A 218 -14.90 23.42 -6.17
C ASN A 218 -14.76 21.91 -6.04
N PHE A 219 -14.49 21.45 -4.83
CA PHE A 219 -14.46 20.04 -4.47
C PHE A 219 -14.63 19.89 -2.96
N LYS A 220 -14.96 18.68 -2.51
CA LYS A 220 -14.95 18.26 -1.12
C LYS A 220 -14.19 16.95 -1.01
N TYR A 221 -13.08 16.95 -0.28
CA TYR A 221 -12.32 15.75 0.01
C TYR A 221 -12.84 15.05 1.26
N HIS A 222 -12.81 13.72 1.23
CA HIS A 222 -13.10 12.83 2.34
C HIS A 222 -11.95 11.84 2.52
N PHE A 223 -11.60 11.56 3.76
CA PHE A 223 -10.66 10.52 4.15
C PHE A 223 -11.21 9.77 5.36
N ARG A 224 -11.13 8.43 5.33
CA ARG A 224 -11.50 7.57 6.46
C ARG A 224 -10.27 7.10 7.20
N ASP A 225 -10.08 7.59 8.44
CA ASP A 225 -9.12 7.04 9.39
C ASP A 225 -9.80 5.90 10.15
N TYR A 226 -9.50 4.65 9.77
CA TYR A 226 -10.09 3.48 10.41
C TYR A 226 -9.51 3.19 11.79
N ILE A 227 -8.31 3.70 12.11
CA ILE A 227 -7.67 3.52 13.42
C ILE A 227 -8.39 4.34 14.48
N LYS A 228 -8.72 5.58 14.16
CA LYS A 228 -9.44 6.51 15.05
C LYS A 228 -10.96 6.47 14.89
N ASP A 229 -11.46 5.66 13.95
CA ASP A 229 -12.89 5.63 13.55
C ASP A 229 -13.42 7.01 13.15
N LEU A 230 -12.62 7.82 12.47
CA LEU A 230 -12.92 9.21 12.13
C LEU A 230 -12.98 9.42 10.63
N THR A 231 -13.96 10.21 10.17
CA THR A 231 -14.00 10.71 8.80
C THR A 231 -13.56 12.16 8.77
N LEU A 232 -12.46 12.44 8.08
CA LEU A 232 -12.00 13.80 7.83
C LEU A 232 -12.66 14.35 6.55
N GLU A 233 -13.03 15.60 6.58
CA GLU A 233 -13.59 16.31 5.43
C GLU A 233 -12.86 17.64 5.23
N LYS A 234 -12.59 17.99 3.96
CA LYS A 234 -11.99 19.28 3.61
C LYS A 234 -12.66 19.84 2.36
N LEU A 235 -13.18 21.04 2.49
CA LEU A 235 -13.71 21.83 1.37
C LEU A 235 -12.58 22.62 0.71
N ALA A 236 -12.70 22.89 -0.59
CA ALA A 236 -11.91 23.91 -1.25
C ALA A 236 -12.12 25.27 -0.57
N THR A 237 -11.03 25.93 -0.19
CA THR A 237 -11.07 27.22 0.54
C THR A 237 -11.33 28.40 -0.38
N LYS A 238 -11.17 28.21 -1.71
CA LYS A 238 -11.33 29.25 -2.75
C LYS A 238 -10.33 30.41 -2.67
N SER A 239 -9.43 30.39 -1.72
CA SER A 239 -8.45 31.46 -1.49
C SER A 239 -7.01 31.03 -1.74
N VAL A 240 -6.68 29.76 -1.49
CA VAL A 240 -5.33 29.23 -1.63
C VAL A 240 -4.86 29.29 -3.08
N GLY A 241 -5.70 28.87 -4.02
CA GLY A 241 -5.39 28.92 -5.46
C GLY A 241 -5.08 30.30 -6.00
N LYS A 242 -5.62 31.36 -5.40
CA LYS A 242 -5.35 32.77 -5.82
C LYS A 242 -3.86 33.13 -5.72
N LYS A 243 -3.14 32.55 -4.75
CA LYS A 243 -1.70 32.78 -4.56
C LYS A 243 -0.83 32.24 -5.71
N GLN A 244 -1.39 31.47 -6.62
CA GLN A 244 -0.72 30.90 -7.79
C GLN A 244 -0.86 31.76 -9.05
N LEU A 245 -1.55 32.91 -8.98
CA LEU A 245 -2.05 33.64 -10.14
C LEU A 245 -1.64 35.11 -10.12
N SER A 246 -1.20 35.60 -11.27
CA SER A 246 -1.13 37.04 -11.58
C SER A 246 -2.55 37.60 -11.79
N GLU A 247 -2.65 38.96 -11.86
CA GLU A 247 -3.94 39.66 -11.95
C GLU A 247 -4.93 39.10 -12.99
N PRO A 248 -4.55 38.82 -14.23
CA PRO A 248 -5.49 38.27 -15.20
C PRO A 248 -6.00 36.86 -14.83
N GLY A 249 -5.15 36.04 -14.21
CA GLY A 249 -5.52 34.72 -13.69
C GLY A 249 -6.51 34.80 -12.52
N LEU A 250 -6.43 35.83 -11.69
CA LEU A 250 -7.35 36.07 -10.59
C LEU A 250 -8.78 36.31 -11.10
N VAL A 251 -8.97 37.04 -12.18
CA VAL A 251 -10.28 37.23 -12.81
C VAL A 251 -10.86 35.89 -13.28
N ALA A 252 -10.03 35.05 -13.93
CA ALA A 252 -10.47 33.70 -14.34
C ALA A 252 -10.86 32.84 -13.15
N HIS A 253 -10.11 32.90 -12.07
CA HIS A 253 -10.37 32.17 -10.83
C HIS A 253 -11.70 32.59 -10.20
N ASP A 254 -11.96 33.88 -10.04
CA ASP A 254 -13.19 34.40 -9.43
C ASP A 254 -14.43 34.04 -10.26
N LYS A 255 -14.31 34.08 -11.60
CA LYS A 255 -15.37 33.59 -12.49
C LYS A 255 -15.55 32.08 -12.40
N SER A 256 -14.46 31.32 -12.30
CA SER A 256 -14.52 29.87 -12.12
C SER A 256 -15.24 29.48 -10.83
N VAL A 257 -14.91 30.12 -9.71
CA VAL A 257 -15.59 29.90 -8.42
C VAL A 257 -17.09 30.17 -8.53
N LYS A 258 -17.50 31.20 -9.31
CA LYS A 258 -18.90 31.56 -9.48
C LYS A 258 -19.65 30.57 -10.40
N HIS A 259 -19.02 30.12 -11.49
CA HIS A 259 -19.69 29.29 -12.50
C HIS A 259 -19.65 27.80 -12.18
N PHE A 260 -18.56 27.28 -11.62
CA PHE A 260 -18.45 25.88 -11.19
C PHE A 260 -18.90 25.71 -9.74
N SER A 261 -20.22 25.82 -9.50
CA SER A 261 -20.81 25.77 -8.15
C SER A 261 -20.91 24.36 -7.57
N PHE A 262 -20.97 23.33 -8.42
CA PHE A 262 -21.05 21.94 -7.97
C PHE A 262 -19.78 21.52 -7.24
N GLN A 263 -19.94 20.85 -6.09
CA GLN A 263 -18.87 20.35 -5.25
C GLN A 263 -18.83 18.81 -5.31
N PRO A 264 -18.03 18.21 -6.21
CA PRO A 264 -17.89 16.78 -6.23
C PRO A 264 -17.23 16.29 -4.92
N LYS A 265 -17.75 15.17 -4.39
CA LYS A 265 -17.11 14.46 -3.27
C LYS A 265 -15.99 13.58 -3.82
N LEU A 266 -14.78 13.76 -3.32
CA LEU A 266 -13.59 13.04 -3.75
C LEU A 266 -13.03 12.27 -2.57
N LEU A 267 -12.87 10.97 -2.72
CA LEU A 267 -12.27 10.12 -1.71
C LEU A 267 -10.74 10.15 -1.86
N ILE A 268 -10.04 10.31 -0.76
CA ILE A 268 -8.59 10.16 -0.66
C ILE A 268 -8.31 8.87 0.11
N ASN A 269 -7.67 7.90 -0.53
CA ASN A 269 -7.31 6.64 0.11
C ASN A 269 -5.82 6.55 0.47
N HIS A 270 -4.99 7.46 -0.02
CA HIS A 270 -3.55 7.33 -0.03
C HIS A 270 -2.82 8.30 0.94
N LEU A 271 -3.30 8.44 2.18
CA LEU A 271 -2.50 9.00 3.26
C LEU A 271 -1.57 7.90 3.79
N ASN A 272 -0.29 8.04 3.54
CA ASN A 272 0.74 7.06 3.88
C ASN A 272 1.86 7.65 4.77
N VAL A 273 1.52 8.65 5.56
CA VAL A 273 2.37 9.23 6.60
C VAL A 273 2.05 8.64 7.96
N ALA A 274 2.89 8.94 8.95
CA ALA A 274 2.61 8.61 10.33
C ALA A 274 1.25 9.17 10.79
N LYS A 275 0.60 8.47 11.71
CA LYS A 275 -0.76 8.75 12.20
C LYS A 275 -0.94 10.19 12.72
N GLU A 276 0.10 10.74 13.32
CA GLU A 276 0.13 12.11 13.86
C GLU A 276 0.05 13.17 12.76
N ASP A 277 0.52 12.85 11.56
CA ASP A 277 0.60 13.75 10.41
C ASP A 277 -0.60 13.63 9.44
N PHE A 278 -1.57 12.74 9.69
CA PHE A 278 -2.71 12.51 8.78
C PHE A 278 -3.48 13.78 8.45
N THR A 279 -3.86 14.55 9.45
CA THR A 279 -4.60 15.81 9.24
C THR A 279 -3.79 16.80 8.42
N LYS A 280 -2.50 16.94 8.74
CA LYS A 280 -1.58 17.83 8.02
C LYS A 280 -1.38 17.41 6.57
N GLN A 281 -1.21 16.11 6.30
CA GLN A 281 -1.10 15.61 4.93
C GLN A 281 -2.42 15.80 4.16
N PHE A 282 -3.55 15.55 4.80
CA PHE A 282 -4.87 15.74 4.20
C PHE A 282 -5.12 17.20 3.81
N ASP A 283 -4.75 18.14 4.67
CA ASP A 283 -4.80 19.57 4.37
C ASP A 283 -3.87 19.95 3.21
N ASN A 284 -2.64 19.45 3.20
CA ASN A 284 -1.69 19.67 2.12
C ASN A 284 -2.21 19.16 0.77
N ILE A 285 -2.85 18.00 0.72
CA ILE A 285 -3.44 17.44 -0.50
C ILE A 285 -4.57 18.34 -1.02
N ALA A 286 -5.41 18.87 -0.14
CA ALA A 286 -6.47 19.79 -0.51
C ALA A 286 -5.91 21.11 -1.08
N GLU A 287 -4.90 21.69 -0.43
CA GLU A 287 -4.20 22.88 -0.91
C GLU A 287 -3.51 22.64 -2.26
N LEU A 288 -2.85 21.50 -2.43
CA LEU A 288 -2.22 21.13 -3.70
C LEU A 288 -3.25 21.01 -4.82
N GLN A 289 -4.43 20.47 -4.54
CA GLN A 289 -5.51 20.37 -5.53
C GLN A 289 -6.01 21.76 -5.95
N GLU A 290 -6.22 22.70 -5.02
CA GLU A 290 -6.60 24.07 -5.33
C GLU A 290 -5.54 24.76 -6.19
N ASN A 291 -4.28 24.67 -5.78
CA ASN A 291 -3.13 25.24 -6.48
C ASN A 291 -2.98 24.64 -7.89
N ALA A 292 -3.16 23.31 -8.04
CA ALA A 292 -3.09 22.62 -9.31
C ALA A 292 -4.20 23.04 -10.29
N GLN A 293 -5.39 23.33 -9.80
CA GLN A 293 -6.46 23.86 -10.65
C GLN A 293 -6.19 25.32 -11.07
N ALA A 294 -5.70 26.13 -10.16
CA ALA A 294 -5.39 27.54 -10.41
C ALA A 294 -4.19 27.69 -11.39
N SER A 295 -3.11 26.93 -11.22
CA SER A 295 -1.90 27.03 -12.05
C SER A 295 -2.16 26.79 -13.55
N LYS A 296 -3.30 26.17 -13.89
CA LYS A 296 -3.75 25.91 -15.26
C LYS A 296 -4.55 27.05 -15.89
N MET A 297 -4.93 28.09 -15.12
CA MET A 297 -5.86 29.11 -15.58
C MET A 297 -5.21 30.19 -16.43
N SER A 298 -3.90 30.41 -16.31
CA SER A 298 -3.18 31.37 -17.14
C SER A 298 -1.90 30.79 -17.67
N SER A 299 -1.62 31.04 -18.95
CA SER A 299 -0.38 30.63 -19.59
C SER A 299 0.04 31.59 -20.70
N VAL A 300 1.31 31.55 -21.06
CA VAL A 300 1.89 32.36 -22.13
C VAL A 300 2.64 31.50 -23.12
N LYS A 301 2.72 32.01 -24.34
CA LYS A 301 3.58 31.49 -25.42
C LYS A 301 4.28 32.68 -26.04
N GLY A 302 5.52 32.50 -26.45
CA GLY A 302 6.25 33.56 -27.14
C GLY A 302 7.38 33.03 -27.98
N VAL A 303 7.85 33.90 -28.87
CA VAL A 303 9.06 33.71 -29.69
C VAL A 303 10.04 34.81 -29.33
N SER A 304 11.28 34.43 -29.02
CA SER A 304 12.33 35.37 -28.64
C SER A 304 13.65 35.05 -29.34
N GLN A 305 14.48 36.05 -29.46
CA GLN A 305 15.88 35.92 -29.89
C GLN A 305 16.86 36.00 -28.70
N ASN A 306 16.33 36.10 -27.49
CA ASN A 306 17.16 36.12 -26.27
C ASN A 306 17.46 34.70 -25.81
N PRO A 307 18.71 34.22 -25.87
CA PRO A 307 19.09 32.87 -25.44
C PRO A 307 18.88 32.62 -23.96
N LEU A 308 18.79 33.65 -23.09
CA LEU A 308 18.60 33.52 -21.65
C LEU A 308 17.21 33.06 -21.23
N VAL A 309 16.31 32.82 -22.17
CA VAL A 309 15.04 32.13 -21.90
C VAL A 309 15.34 30.67 -21.59
N LYS A 310 15.42 30.31 -20.32
CA LYS A 310 15.80 28.97 -19.82
C LYS A 310 14.61 28.23 -19.22
N LEU A 311 14.60 26.91 -19.31
CA LEU A 311 13.64 26.07 -18.62
C LEU A 311 13.74 26.27 -17.10
N GLY A 312 12.59 26.44 -16.42
CA GLY A 312 12.54 26.74 -14.98
C GLY A 312 12.95 28.17 -14.61
N GLY A 313 13.44 28.96 -15.57
CA GLY A 313 13.71 30.38 -15.38
C GLY A 313 12.46 31.23 -15.43
N ARG A 314 12.62 32.53 -15.11
CA ARG A 314 11.55 33.52 -15.15
C ARG A 314 11.79 34.51 -16.28
N VAL A 315 10.74 34.91 -16.95
CA VAL A 315 10.77 36.00 -17.94
C VAL A 315 9.80 37.09 -17.52
N ASN A 316 10.25 38.34 -17.59
CA ASN A 316 9.39 39.50 -17.42
C ASN A 316 9.14 40.12 -18.81
N ILE A 317 7.87 40.16 -19.26
CA ILE A 317 7.50 40.56 -20.60
C ILE A 317 7.02 42.02 -20.59
N LYS A 318 7.65 42.85 -21.41
CA LYS A 318 7.37 44.27 -21.54
C LYS A 318 7.15 44.66 -23.01
N ALA A 319 6.42 45.73 -23.25
CA ALA A 319 6.33 46.35 -24.55
C ALA A 319 6.63 47.86 -24.43
N ILE A 320 7.17 48.43 -25.51
CA ILE A 320 7.37 49.88 -25.61
C ILE A 320 6.00 50.50 -25.87
N LYS A 321 5.59 51.53 -25.11
CA LYS A 321 4.34 52.25 -25.36
C LYS A 321 4.32 52.89 -26.75
N THR A 322 3.11 53.01 -27.32
CA THR A 322 2.91 53.57 -28.67
C THR A 322 3.46 55.03 -28.79
N ASP A 323 3.39 55.80 -27.67
CA ASP A 323 3.95 57.15 -27.59
C ASP A 323 5.47 57.18 -27.36
N LYS A 324 6.12 56.01 -27.31
CA LYS A 324 7.54 55.79 -26.98
C LYS A 324 7.98 56.33 -25.62
N LYS A 325 7.04 56.80 -24.79
CA LYS A 325 7.30 57.32 -23.43
C LYS A 325 7.03 56.26 -22.34
N GLY A 326 7.93 55.28 -22.24
CA GLY A 326 7.85 54.22 -21.21
C GLY A 326 7.51 52.83 -21.75
N LYS A 327 7.32 51.88 -20.82
CA LYS A 327 7.04 50.49 -21.13
C LYS A 327 5.72 50.07 -20.49
N VAL A 328 4.97 49.19 -21.13
CA VAL A 328 3.86 48.41 -20.55
C VAL A 328 4.46 47.12 -20.02
N ASP A 329 4.13 46.76 -18.79
CA ASP A 329 4.54 45.50 -18.18
C ASP A 329 3.37 44.51 -18.29
N TYR A 330 3.63 43.33 -18.89
CA TYR A 330 2.65 42.23 -19.03
C TYR A 330 2.83 41.17 -17.94
N GLY A 331 3.77 41.36 -17.02
CA GLY A 331 3.99 40.49 -15.90
C GLY A 331 5.13 39.46 -16.10
N GLU A 332 5.30 38.65 -15.09
CA GLU A 332 6.37 37.69 -14.94
C GLU A 332 5.84 36.25 -15.09
N PHE A 333 6.62 35.41 -15.76
CA PHE A 333 6.21 34.02 -16.07
C PHE A 333 7.37 33.05 -15.85
N ILE A 334 7.06 31.85 -15.30
CA ILE A 334 7.97 30.71 -15.21
C ILE A 334 7.94 29.94 -16.52
N ILE A 335 9.09 29.67 -17.11
CA ILE A 335 9.21 28.93 -18.36
C ILE A 335 9.04 27.42 -18.10
N THR A 336 8.00 26.84 -18.68
CA THR A 336 7.66 25.40 -18.58
C THR A 336 8.11 24.59 -19.79
N SER A 337 8.34 25.24 -20.92
CA SER A 337 9.03 24.64 -22.07
C SER A 337 9.71 25.69 -22.92
N VAL A 338 10.82 25.32 -23.54
CA VAL A 338 11.55 26.17 -24.49
C VAL A 338 12.17 25.28 -25.58
N THR A 339 12.10 25.77 -26.81
CA THR A 339 12.76 25.15 -27.97
C THR A 339 13.70 26.16 -28.59
N HIS A 340 15.01 25.93 -28.45
CA HIS A 340 16.06 26.71 -29.07
C HIS A 340 16.35 26.15 -30.46
N THR A 341 16.47 27.02 -31.44
CA THR A 341 16.87 26.67 -32.83
C THR A 341 17.94 27.64 -33.32
N CYS A 342 18.91 27.12 -34.03
CA CYS A 342 19.93 27.90 -34.70
C CYS A 342 20.35 27.22 -36.00
N ASP A 343 20.65 28.01 -37.03
CA ASP A 343 21.22 27.53 -38.29
C ASP A 343 22.74 27.85 -38.38
N ASN A 344 23.35 27.46 -39.49
CA ASN A 344 24.76 27.69 -39.79
C ASN A 344 25.13 29.18 -40.01
N MET A 345 24.14 30.05 -40.20
CA MET A 345 24.30 31.50 -40.27
C MET A 345 24.18 32.17 -38.88
N MET A 346 24.12 31.37 -37.82
CA MET A 346 23.91 31.81 -36.43
C MET A 346 22.59 32.54 -36.19
N ASN A 347 21.58 32.31 -37.04
CA ASN A 347 20.22 32.82 -36.81
C ASN A 347 19.58 32.06 -35.66
N TYR A 348 19.69 32.62 -34.46
CA TYR A 348 19.13 32.03 -33.27
C TYR A 348 17.72 32.53 -33.01
N LYS A 349 16.84 31.63 -32.61
CA LYS A 349 15.52 31.92 -32.02
C LYS A 349 15.09 30.84 -31.03
N ASN A 350 14.25 31.21 -30.09
CA ASN A 350 13.55 30.25 -29.24
C ASN A 350 12.05 30.47 -29.28
N LYS A 351 11.32 29.36 -29.05
CA LYS A 351 9.88 29.36 -28.79
C LYS A 351 9.68 28.85 -27.37
N PHE A 352 8.94 29.57 -26.54
CA PHE A 352 8.72 29.21 -25.15
C PHE A 352 7.24 29.15 -24.77
N LYS A 353 6.96 28.44 -23.69
CA LYS A 353 5.69 28.47 -22.94
C LYS A 353 6.00 28.70 -21.48
N GLY A 354 5.08 29.36 -20.80
CA GLY A 354 5.21 29.64 -19.36
C GLY A 354 3.86 29.73 -18.67
N ILE A 355 3.91 29.69 -17.37
CA ILE A 355 2.77 29.91 -16.45
C ILE A 355 3.07 31.12 -15.56
N SER A 356 2.10 31.57 -14.78
CA SER A 356 2.27 32.69 -13.84
C SER A 356 3.51 32.51 -12.95
N ALA A 357 4.27 33.58 -12.70
CA ALA A 357 5.44 33.56 -11.83
C ALA A 357 5.10 33.34 -10.34
N GLU A 358 3.87 33.60 -9.96
CA GLU A 358 3.34 33.34 -8.63
C GLU A 358 3.11 31.83 -8.37
N ALA A 359 3.11 30.99 -9.44
CA ALA A 359 2.92 29.57 -9.30
C ALA A 359 4.04 28.94 -8.45
N THR A 360 3.67 28.39 -7.30
CA THR A 360 4.61 27.71 -6.39
C THR A 360 4.77 26.24 -6.72
N ILE A 361 3.87 25.69 -7.54
CA ILE A 361 3.85 24.30 -8.00
C ILE A 361 3.72 24.22 -9.52
N PRO A 362 4.19 23.15 -10.15
CA PRO A 362 4.02 22.96 -11.59
C PRO A 362 2.55 22.68 -11.94
N ASP A 363 2.15 23.07 -13.16
CA ASP A 363 0.80 22.86 -13.70
C ASP A 363 0.43 21.40 -13.97
N TYR A 364 1.42 20.49 -13.97
CA TYR A 364 1.20 19.05 -14.05
C TYR A 364 0.85 18.39 -12.71
N THR A 365 0.79 19.14 -11.62
CA THR A 365 0.45 18.62 -10.29
C THR A 365 -0.91 17.92 -10.31
N ASP A 366 -0.94 16.72 -9.74
CA ASP A 366 -2.13 15.90 -9.55
C ASP A 366 -2.01 15.09 -8.26
N PRO A 367 -2.58 15.56 -7.15
CA PRO A 367 -2.48 14.89 -5.86
C PRO A 367 -3.15 13.51 -5.79
N LYS A 368 -3.91 13.12 -6.82
CA LYS A 368 -4.67 11.85 -6.85
C LYS A 368 -3.89 10.69 -7.46
N VAL A 369 -2.71 10.93 -8.02
CA VAL A 369 -1.91 9.85 -8.62
C VAL A 369 -1.33 8.93 -7.57
N PHE A 370 -1.45 7.64 -7.78
CA PHE A 370 -0.91 6.58 -6.93
C PHE A 370 -0.40 5.40 -7.78
N PRO A 371 0.43 4.50 -7.24
CA PRO A 371 0.87 3.31 -7.96
C PRO A 371 -0.28 2.29 -8.00
N VAL A 372 -0.62 1.80 -9.19
CA VAL A 372 -1.69 0.81 -9.35
C VAL A 372 -1.13 -0.60 -9.24
N SER A 373 -1.79 -1.46 -8.47
CA SER A 373 -1.47 -2.88 -8.32
C SER A 373 -2.71 -3.75 -8.36
N THR A 374 -2.50 -5.02 -8.67
CA THR A 374 -3.48 -6.10 -8.58
C THR A 374 -3.09 -7.06 -7.47
N SER A 375 -3.96 -8.01 -7.11
CA SER A 375 -3.71 -9.00 -6.06
C SER A 375 -2.37 -9.72 -6.21
N GLN A 376 -1.68 -9.95 -5.11
CA GLN A 376 -0.37 -10.60 -5.04
C GLN A 376 -0.27 -11.49 -3.81
N SER A 377 0.50 -12.58 -3.92
CA SER A 377 0.90 -13.36 -2.75
C SER A 377 2.02 -12.66 -1.96
N ALA A 378 1.98 -12.82 -0.65
CA ALA A 378 3.00 -12.34 0.26
C ALA A 378 3.16 -13.29 1.46
N ILE A 379 4.27 -13.16 2.18
CA ILE A 379 4.54 -13.92 3.40
C ILE A 379 4.34 -13.04 4.62
N VAL A 380 3.63 -13.52 5.62
CA VAL A 380 3.47 -12.83 6.91
C VAL A 380 4.81 -12.76 7.63
N THR A 381 5.21 -11.56 8.03
CA THR A 381 6.48 -11.31 8.73
C THR A 381 6.30 -10.90 10.18
N ASP A 382 5.14 -10.32 10.52
CA ASP A 382 4.80 -9.95 11.89
C ASP A 382 3.27 -9.94 12.06
N ASN A 383 2.79 -10.42 13.21
CA ASN A 383 1.37 -10.45 13.58
C ASN A 383 1.10 -9.88 14.99
N LYS A 384 2.08 -9.17 15.57
CA LYS A 384 1.98 -8.53 16.90
C LYS A 384 1.57 -7.06 16.73
N ASP A 385 0.35 -6.84 16.27
CA ASP A 385 -0.18 -5.50 16.01
C ASP A 385 -0.20 -4.61 17.26
N PRO A 386 0.54 -3.49 17.31
CA PRO A 386 0.61 -2.62 18.49
C PRO A 386 -0.72 -1.91 18.82
N GLU A 387 -1.64 -1.80 17.87
CA GLU A 387 -2.97 -1.19 18.06
C GLU A 387 -4.05 -2.24 18.41
N ASN A 388 -3.69 -3.53 18.50
CA ASN A 388 -4.62 -4.65 18.78
C ASN A 388 -5.82 -4.74 17.83
N LEU A 389 -5.65 -4.35 16.56
CA LEU A 389 -6.68 -4.40 15.52
C LEU A 389 -6.63 -5.70 14.69
N GLY A 390 -5.74 -6.64 15.05
CA GLY A 390 -5.56 -7.89 14.31
C GLY A 390 -4.91 -7.70 12.94
N ARG A 391 -4.10 -6.66 12.76
CA ARG A 391 -3.34 -6.40 11.55
C ARG A 391 -2.08 -7.25 11.52
N VAL A 392 -1.55 -7.44 10.32
CA VAL A 392 -0.28 -8.15 10.09
C VAL A 392 0.67 -7.28 9.27
N ARG A 393 1.95 -7.64 9.28
CA ARG A 393 2.92 -7.16 8.29
C ARG A 393 3.28 -8.30 7.37
N VAL A 394 3.46 -7.96 6.10
CA VAL A 394 3.81 -8.95 5.07
C VAL A 394 5.01 -8.48 4.27
N ARG A 395 5.68 -9.43 3.64
CA ARG A 395 6.72 -9.19 2.65
C ARG A 395 6.30 -9.79 1.31
N PHE A 396 6.19 -8.94 0.30
CA PHE A 396 5.95 -9.38 -1.07
C PHE A 396 7.18 -10.07 -1.65
N PHE A 397 6.99 -10.99 -2.60
CA PHE A 397 8.11 -11.76 -3.18
C PHE A 397 9.11 -10.90 -3.96
N TRP A 398 8.73 -9.73 -4.44
CA TRP A 398 9.61 -8.77 -5.10
C TRP A 398 10.38 -7.86 -4.13
N GLN A 399 10.08 -7.86 -2.85
CA GLN A 399 10.78 -7.05 -1.85
C GLN A 399 12.07 -7.72 -1.39
N ASP A 400 13.07 -6.91 -1.06
CA ASP A 400 14.32 -7.37 -0.48
C ASP A 400 14.12 -8.04 0.89
N LYS A 401 15.08 -8.87 1.30
CA LYS A 401 15.08 -9.46 2.65
C LYS A 401 15.13 -8.35 3.69
N GLY A 402 14.19 -8.38 4.64
CA GLY A 402 14.07 -7.38 5.72
C GLY A 402 13.11 -6.24 5.42
N ALA A 403 12.71 -6.03 4.16
CA ALA A 403 11.62 -5.11 3.84
C ALA A 403 10.26 -5.71 4.21
N MET A 404 9.30 -4.88 4.57
CA MET A 404 7.95 -5.31 4.95
C MET A 404 6.92 -4.22 4.63
N SER A 405 5.66 -4.60 4.61
CA SER A 405 4.54 -3.66 4.52
C SER A 405 4.39 -2.86 5.81
N PRO A 406 3.62 -1.76 5.82
CA PRO A 406 3.05 -1.24 7.08
C PRO A 406 2.14 -2.29 7.71
N TRP A 407 1.57 -1.99 8.89
CA TRP A 407 0.52 -2.79 9.48
C TRP A 407 -0.74 -2.75 8.61
N ILE A 408 -1.14 -3.89 8.04
CA ILE A 408 -2.24 -4.02 7.10
C ILE A 408 -3.39 -4.83 7.69
N ARG A 409 -4.61 -4.45 7.37
CA ARG A 409 -5.82 -5.12 7.84
C ARG A 409 -5.98 -6.50 7.21
N SER A 410 -6.63 -7.41 7.93
CA SER A 410 -7.08 -8.70 7.37
C SER A 410 -8.60 -8.71 7.25
N VAL A 411 -9.11 -9.23 6.14
CA VAL A 411 -10.53 -9.48 5.95
C VAL A 411 -10.92 -10.69 6.79
N ASN A 412 -12.03 -10.57 7.52
CA ASN A 412 -12.61 -11.66 8.28
C ASN A 412 -14.06 -11.89 7.82
N PRO A 413 -14.59 -13.12 7.85
CA PRO A 413 -15.98 -13.41 7.45
C PRO A 413 -17.01 -12.60 8.26
N TYR A 414 -16.70 -12.28 9.50
CA TYR A 414 -17.54 -11.49 10.38
C TYR A 414 -16.67 -10.77 11.43
N SER A 415 -16.84 -9.46 11.57
CA SER A 415 -16.13 -8.65 12.57
C SER A 415 -16.97 -7.47 13.04
N ALA A 416 -17.05 -7.26 14.36
CA ALA A 416 -17.70 -6.11 14.98
C ALA A 416 -17.13 -5.88 16.38
N ASN A 417 -17.65 -4.87 17.10
CA ASN A 417 -17.21 -4.59 18.46
C ASN A 417 -17.45 -5.82 19.36
N ASN A 418 -16.39 -6.32 19.98
CA ASN A 418 -16.37 -7.47 20.90
C ASN A 418 -16.90 -8.81 20.31
N ARG A 419 -16.89 -8.99 18.96
CA ARG A 419 -17.38 -10.22 18.33
C ARG A 419 -16.80 -10.39 16.93
N GLY A 420 -16.70 -11.63 16.47
CA GLY A 420 -16.24 -11.97 15.11
C GLY A 420 -15.39 -13.23 15.07
N PHE A 421 -14.84 -13.48 13.88
CA PHE A 421 -13.79 -14.49 13.69
C PHE A 421 -12.44 -13.86 13.98
N TYR A 422 -11.63 -14.49 14.82
CA TYR A 422 -10.30 -14.03 15.18
C TYR A 422 -9.28 -15.12 14.86
N PHE A 423 -8.92 -15.23 13.58
CA PHE A 423 -7.91 -16.14 13.05
C PHE A 423 -6.86 -15.31 12.31
N ILE A 424 -5.87 -14.86 13.05
CA ILE A 424 -4.78 -14.06 12.49
C ILE A 424 -3.75 -15.01 11.89
N PRO A 425 -3.32 -14.79 10.62
CA PRO A 425 -2.28 -15.61 10.01
C PRO A 425 -1.00 -15.64 10.83
N GLU A 426 -0.35 -16.80 10.86
CA GLU A 426 0.90 -16.97 11.59
C GLU A 426 2.08 -16.43 10.78
N ILE A 427 3.17 -16.09 11.48
CA ILE A 427 4.42 -15.67 10.83
C ILE A 427 4.93 -16.83 9.96
N GLY A 428 5.19 -16.55 8.68
CA GLY A 428 5.60 -17.54 7.67
C GLY A 428 4.46 -18.05 6.81
N ASP A 429 3.20 -17.75 7.13
CA ASP A 429 2.06 -18.11 6.27
C ASP A 429 2.08 -17.28 4.98
N GLU A 430 1.70 -17.92 3.88
CA GLU A 430 1.42 -17.25 2.62
C GLU A 430 0.00 -16.72 2.62
N VAL A 431 -0.14 -15.44 2.26
CA VAL A 431 -1.44 -14.75 2.21
C VAL A 431 -1.65 -14.09 0.85
N LEU A 432 -2.91 -14.04 0.40
CA LEU A 432 -3.32 -13.23 -0.73
C LEU A 432 -3.58 -11.81 -0.24
N VAL A 433 -2.94 -10.84 -0.90
CA VAL A 433 -3.05 -9.42 -0.60
C VAL A 433 -3.72 -8.71 -1.76
N GLU A 434 -4.72 -7.91 -1.45
CA GLU A 434 -5.41 -6.99 -2.33
C GLU A 434 -5.09 -5.54 -1.95
N TYR A 435 -5.59 -4.57 -2.72
CA TYR A 435 -5.26 -3.16 -2.56
C TYR A 435 -6.51 -2.28 -2.57
N GLU A 436 -6.65 -1.40 -1.59
CA GLU A 436 -7.78 -0.47 -1.51
C GLU A 436 -7.80 0.47 -2.73
N GLY A 437 -8.83 0.36 -3.57
CA GLY A 437 -8.94 1.12 -4.81
C GLY A 437 -7.82 0.85 -5.82
N GLY A 438 -7.10 -0.27 -5.69
CA GLY A 438 -5.95 -0.62 -6.53
C GLY A 438 -4.65 0.10 -6.16
N ASP A 439 -4.58 0.82 -5.04
CA ASP A 439 -3.39 1.56 -4.61
C ASP A 439 -2.36 0.63 -3.96
N ALA A 440 -1.22 0.39 -4.63
CA ALA A 440 -0.13 -0.46 -4.12
C ALA A 440 0.41 -0.02 -2.74
N GLU A 441 0.14 1.20 -2.30
CA GLU A 441 0.52 1.71 -0.99
C GLU A 441 -0.53 1.43 0.10
N LYS A 442 -1.68 0.79 -0.27
CA LYS A 442 -2.79 0.44 0.63
C LYS A 442 -3.17 -1.05 0.55
N PRO A 443 -2.23 -1.94 0.85
CA PRO A 443 -2.49 -3.37 0.85
C PRO A 443 -3.37 -3.80 2.02
N TYR A 444 -4.13 -4.91 1.84
CA TYR A 444 -4.84 -5.63 2.89
C TYR A 444 -4.91 -7.13 2.58
N VAL A 445 -4.93 -7.97 3.61
CA VAL A 445 -4.98 -9.43 3.47
C VAL A 445 -6.42 -9.88 3.23
N VAL A 446 -6.63 -10.67 2.19
CA VAL A 446 -7.93 -11.28 1.86
C VAL A 446 -8.08 -12.66 2.52
N GLY A 447 -7.00 -13.42 2.61
CA GLY A 447 -6.99 -14.75 3.20
C GLY A 447 -5.64 -15.43 3.06
N SER A 448 -5.51 -16.63 3.66
CA SER A 448 -4.30 -17.45 3.58
C SER A 448 -4.37 -18.43 2.40
N LEU A 449 -3.22 -18.81 1.88
CA LEU A 449 -3.09 -19.73 0.76
C LEU A 449 -2.30 -20.96 1.18
N TYR A 450 -2.79 -22.14 0.76
CA TYR A 450 -1.97 -23.36 0.82
C TYR A 450 -0.96 -23.37 -0.33
N HIS A 451 0.20 -23.98 -0.08
CA HIS A 451 1.26 -24.13 -1.08
C HIS A 451 2.05 -25.45 -0.86
N GLY A 452 3.04 -25.71 -1.68
CA GLY A 452 3.75 -27.01 -1.70
C GLY A 452 4.35 -27.47 -0.35
N LYS A 453 4.69 -26.55 0.55
CA LYS A 453 5.19 -26.85 1.91
C LYS A 453 4.09 -26.78 2.96
N ASN A 454 3.19 -25.82 2.89
CA ASN A 454 2.08 -25.63 3.83
C ASN A 454 0.81 -26.22 3.22
N LYS A 455 0.53 -27.47 3.55
CA LYS A 455 -0.59 -28.25 3.02
C LYS A 455 -1.76 -28.27 4.01
N PRO A 456 -3.00 -28.53 3.55
CA PRO A 456 -4.12 -28.82 4.44
C PRO A 456 -3.82 -29.98 5.39
N HIS A 457 -4.50 -30.01 6.53
CA HIS A 457 -4.39 -31.09 7.51
C HIS A 457 -4.71 -32.46 6.90
N THR A 458 -3.86 -33.47 7.18
CA THR A 458 -4.08 -34.85 6.73
C THR A 458 -5.02 -35.54 7.72
N PRO A 459 -6.09 -36.26 7.29
CA PRO A 459 -6.36 -36.75 5.93
C PRO A 459 -7.37 -35.92 5.12
N TRP A 460 -7.61 -34.65 5.42
CA TRP A 460 -8.68 -33.85 4.81
C TRP A 460 -8.66 -33.81 3.27
N PRO A 461 -7.51 -33.65 2.61
CA PRO A 461 -7.47 -33.76 1.17
C PRO A 461 -7.73 -35.22 0.75
N ASN A 462 -8.92 -35.49 0.22
CA ASN A 462 -9.33 -36.78 -0.34
C ASN A 462 -10.18 -36.57 -1.59
N ASN A 463 -10.35 -37.65 -2.36
CA ASN A 463 -11.09 -37.61 -3.63
C ASN A 463 -12.58 -37.29 -3.47
N ASP A 464 -13.17 -37.63 -2.33
CA ASP A 464 -14.59 -37.44 -2.04
C ASP A 464 -14.89 -36.04 -1.46
N ASN A 465 -13.85 -35.26 -1.13
CA ASN A 465 -13.97 -33.99 -0.41
C ASN A 465 -14.88 -34.09 0.84
N SER A 466 -14.79 -35.21 1.53
CA SER A 466 -15.69 -35.58 2.63
C SER A 466 -15.30 -35.00 3.99
N PHE A 467 -14.13 -34.35 4.10
CA PHE A 467 -13.73 -33.71 5.33
C PHE A 467 -13.80 -32.18 5.25
N LYS A 468 -14.28 -31.56 6.32
CA LYS A 468 -14.22 -30.14 6.58
C LYS A 468 -13.73 -29.93 8.00
N GLY A 469 -13.06 -28.81 8.28
CA GLY A 469 -12.65 -28.60 9.66
C GLY A 469 -11.83 -27.35 9.90
N ILE A 470 -11.50 -27.16 11.17
CA ILE A 470 -10.60 -26.14 11.69
C ILE A 470 -9.54 -26.85 12.52
N VAL A 471 -8.27 -26.56 12.24
CA VAL A 471 -7.14 -27.01 13.07
C VAL A 471 -6.28 -25.80 13.40
N THR A 472 -5.99 -25.61 14.67
CA THR A 472 -5.07 -24.57 15.13
C THR A 472 -3.62 -25.07 15.12
N ARG A 473 -2.66 -24.14 15.27
CA ARG A 473 -1.23 -24.46 15.35
C ARG A 473 -0.88 -25.51 16.41
N SER A 474 -1.62 -25.53 17.51
CA SER A 474 -1.46 -26.48 18.60
C SER A 474 -2.29 -27.75 18.45
N ASN A 475 -2.85 -28.02 17.26
CA ASN A 475 -3.68 -29.17 16.94
C ASN A 475 -4.99 -29.26 17.75
N LEU A 476 -5.55 -28.12 18.21
CA LEU A 476 -6.95 -28.08 18.64
C LEU A 476 -7.80 -28.18 17.38
N ARG A 477 -8.74 -29.14 17.33
CA ARG A 477 -9.44 -29.49 16.09
C ARG A 477 -10.95 -29.51 16.25
N ILE A 478 -11.64 -29.05 15.21
CA ILE A 478 -13.05 -29.30 14.92
C ILE A 478 -13.12 -29.90 13.52
N GLU A 479 -13.67 -31.11 13.41
CA GLU A 479 -13.71 -31.85 12.15
C GLU A 479 -15.12 -32.34 11.86
N PHE A 480 -15.53 -32.25 10.61
CA PHE A 480 -16.75 -32.80 10.06
C PHE A 480 -16.40 -33.87 9.01
N ASN A 481 -16.85 -35.10 9.22
CA ASN A 481 -16.78 -36.16 8.24
C ASN A 481 -18.20 -36.34 7.60
N GLU A 482 -18.39 -35.71 6.45
CA GLU A 482 -19.71 -35.70 5.78
C GLU A 482 -20.13 -37.09 5.27
N LYS A 483 -19.17 -37.96 4.92
CA LYS A 483 -19.46 -39.31 4.45
C LYS A 483 -20.04 -40.18 5.55
N LYS A 484 -19.51 -40.07 6.74
CA LYS A 484 -19.94 -40.80 7.93
C LYS A 484 -20.94 -40.04 8.78
N LYS A 485 -21.17 -38.76 8.49
CA LYS A 485 -21.95 -37.83 9.31
C LYS A 485 -21.48 -37.78 10.76
N VAL A 486 -20.19 -37.58 10.93
CA VAL A 486 -19.53 -37.52 12.23
C VAL A 486 -18.92 -36.12 12.45
N THR A 487 -19.21 -35.54 13.59
CA THR A 487 -18.57 -34.33 14.08
C THR A 487 -17.65 -34.66 15.25
N THR A 488 -16.39 -34.22 15.19
CA THR A 488 -15.39 -34.43 16.24
C THR A 488 -14.82 -33.10 16.69
N ILE A 489 -14.74 -32.91 18.01
CA ILE A 489 -13.98 -31.82 18.64
C ILE A 489 -12.96 -32.50 19.55
N ASP A 490 -11.67 -32.22 19.32
CA ASP A 490 -10.63 -32.86 20.11
C ASP A 490 -9.42 -31.96 20.41
N THR A 491 -8.67 -32.35 21.41
CA THR A 491 -7.42 -31.73 21.80
C THR A 491 -6.26 -32.72 21.66
N PRO A 492 -5.02 -32.28 21.48
CA PRO A 492 -3.87 -33.17 21.37
C PRO A 492 -3.61 -34.02 22.63
N GLY A 493 -4.14 -33.63 23.79
CA GLY A 493 -4.07 -34.40 25.04
C GLY A 493 -5.03 -35.59 25.08
N GLY A 494 -5.95 -35.75 24.13
CA GLY A 494 -6.89 -36.86 24.07
C GLY A 494 -8.29 -36.56 24.59
N ASN A 495 -8.60 -35.31 24.99
CA ASN A 495 -9.99 -34.94 25.27
C ASN A 495 -10.79 -34.88 23.99
N LYS A 496 -11.99 -35.45 23.95
CA LYS A 496 -12.74 -35.65 22.74
C LYS A 496 -14.26 -35.59 22.93
N ILE A 497 -14.96 -34.95 21.98
CA ILE A 497 -16.41 -34.99 21.83
C ILE A 497 -16.70 -35.51 20.44
N VAL A 498 -17.52 -36.59 20.30
CA VAL A 498 -17.92 -37.16 19.04
C VAL A 498 -19.45 -37.24 18.99
N LEU A 499 -20.02 -36.71 17.89
CA LEU A 499 -21.40 -36.94 17.52
C LEU A 499 -21.37 -37.77 16.25
N SER A 500 -21.93 -38.97 16.27
CA SER A 500 -21.83 -39.95 15.18
C SER A 500 -23.19 -40.49 14.80
N ASP A 501 -23.66 -40.15 13.58
CA ASP A 501 -24.81 -40.86 12.99
C ASP A 501 -24.41 -42.26 12.55
N ASP A 502 -23.16 -42.47 12.12
CA ASP A 502 -22.64 -43.77 11.66
C ASP A 502 -22.69 -44.81 12.79
N GLU A 503 -22.29 -44.41 14.01
CA GLU A 503 -22.32 -45.29 15.19
C GLU A 503 -23.55 -45.09 16.06
N GLN A 504 -24.46 -44.20 15.67
CA GLN A 504 -25.66 -43.83 16.43
C GLN A 504 -25.32 -43.45 17.87
N SER A 505 -24.22 -42.68 18.06
CA SER A 505 -23.66 -42.40 19.39
C SER A 505 -23.26 -40.95 19.59
N ILE A 506 -23.28 -40.56 20.86
CA ILE A 506 -22.60 -39.33 21.35
C ILE A 506 -21.60 -39.79 22.41
N LEU A 507 -20.32 -39.48 22.19
CA LEU A 507 -19.24 -39.86 23.11
C LEU A 507 -18.51 -38.60 23.61
N LEU A 508 -18.37 -38.46 24.90
CA LEU A 508 -17.43 -37.60 25.58
C LEU A 508 -16.35 -38.47 26.19
N SER A 509 -15.10 -38.17 25.94
CA SER A 509 -13.96 -38.86 26.57
C SER A 509 -12.86 -37.88 26.92
N ASP A 510 -12.18 -38.16 28.02
CA ASP A 510 -11.02 -37.39 28.42
C ASP A 510 -9.71 -38.22 28.32
N GLN A 511 -8.59 -37.53 28.54
CA GLN A 511 -7.26 -38.15 28.51
C GLN A 511 -7.01 -39.17 29.61
N ASN A 512 -7.89 -39.24 30.64
CA ASN A 512 -7.80 -40.13 31.78
C ASN A 512 -8.71 -41.36 31.63
N SER A 513 -9.27 -41.57 30.44
CA SER A 513 -10.20 -42.67 30.13
C SER A 513 -11.57 -42.58 30.83
N ASN A 514 -11.96 -41.41 31.32
CA ASN A 514 -13.34 -41.17 31.71
C ASN A 514 -14.21 -41.03 30.47
N THR A 515 -15.39 -41.66 30.46
CA THR A 515 -16.31 -41.58 29.30
C THR A 515 -17.75 -41.34 29.75
N VAL A 516 -18.47 -40.58 28.92
CA VAL A 516 -19.93 -40.50 28.88
C VAL A 516 -20.35 -40.86 27.47
N GLU A 517 -21.07 -41.96 27.31
CA GLU A 517 -21.54 -42.45 26.04
C GLU A 517 -23.07 -42.57 26.04
N LEU A 518 -23.70 -42.02 25.03
CA LEU A 518 -25.11 -42.24 24.69
C LEU A 518 -25.13 -43.06 23.40
N SER A 519 -25.75 -44.22 23.47
CA SER A 519 -25.81 -45.18 22.33
C SER A 519 -27.15 -45.92 22.29
N PRO A 520 -27.45 -46.74 21.29
CA PRO A 520 -28.64 -47.55 21.25
C PRO A 520 -28.75 -48.52 22.47
N SER A 521 -27.63 -48.85 23.12
CA SER A 521 -27.64 -49.70 24.29
C SER A 521 -27.93 -48.94 25.59
N GLY A 522 -27.97 -47.59 25.54
CA GLY A 522 -28.26 -46.77 26.72
C GLY A 522 -27.21 -45.68 26.98
N ILE A 523 -27.20 -45.21 28.21
CA ILE A 523 -26.24 -44.18 28.67
C ILE A 523 -25.24 -44.85 29.59
N ASN A 524 -23.95 -44.77 29.21
CA ASN A 524 -22.85 -45.33 30.01
C ASN A 524 -21.99 -44.21 30.58
N LEU A 525 -21.80 -44.25 31.89
CA LEU A 525 -20.82 -43.42 32.60
C LEU A 525 -19.73 -44.36 33.10
N ASN A 526 -18.50 -44.15 32.62
CA ASN A 526 -17.37 -44.99 33.03
C ASN A 526 -16.19 -44.14 33.45
N SER A 527 -15.58 -44.52 34.59
CA SER A 527 -14.38 -43.88 35.09
C SER A 527 -13.45 -44.92 35.73
N PRO A 528 -12.14 -44.92 35.40
CA PRO A 528 -11.17 -45.73 36.12
C PRO A 528 -10.93 -45.25 37.56
N SER A 529 -11.51 -44.10 37.96
CA SER A 529 -11.41 -43.48 39.26
C SER A 529 -12.80 -43.24 39.84
N ASP A 530 -12.95 -42.28 40.74
CA ASP A 530 -14.21 -42.00 41.42
C ASP A 530 -15.22 -41.28 40.52
N ILE A 531 -16.52 -41.64 40.66
CA ILE A 531 -17.65 -40.86 40.11
C ILE A 531 -18.39 -40.24 41.32
N ASN A 532 -18.37 -38.91 41.41
CA ASN A 532 -19.04 -38.17 42.47
C ASN A 532 -20.29 -37.46 41.91
N ILE A 533 -21.46 -37.82 42.45
CA ILE A 533 -22.74 -37.18 42.12
C ILE A 533 -23.20 -36.38 43.33
N LYS A 534 -23.21 -35.06 43.27
CA LYS A 534 -23.59 -34.15 44.35
C LYS A 534 -24.63 -33.14 43.89
N SER A 535 -25.65 -32.93 44.73
CA SER A 535 -26.65 -31.89 44.51
C SER A 535 -26.91 -31.16 45.83
N GLU A 536 -27.07 -29.85 45.82
CA GLU A 536 -27.49 -29.05 46.98
C GLU A 536 -29.01 -29.17 47.24
N ALA A 537 -29.78 -29.71 46.29
CA ALA A 537 -31.21 -29.93 46.43
C ALA A 537 -31.52 -31.43 46.58
N LYS A 538 -31.98 -32.10 45.54
CA LYS A 538 -32.42 -33.49 45.58
C LYS A 538 -31.80 -34.27 44.41
N ILE A 539 -31.38 -35.49 44.64
CA ILE A 539 -31.08 -36.49 43.63
C ILE A 539 -32.20 -37.51 43.65
N THR A 540 -32.83 -37.76 42.49
CA THR A 540 -33.82 -38.83 42.31
C THR A 540 -33.25 -39.83 41.35
N ILE A 541 -33.28 -41.11 41.68
CA ILE A 541 -32.89 -42.23 40.81
C ILE A 541 -34.11 -43.12 40.69
N GLU A 542 -34.63 -43.30 39.49
CA GLU A 542 -35.85 -44.05 39.18
C GLU A 542 -35.62 -44.98 38.00
N GLY A 543 -36.03 -46.21 38.08
CA GLY A 543 -35.96 -47.18 37.02
C GLY A 543 -37.22 -48.06 37.01
N GLU A 544 -37.96 -48.06 35.89
CA GLU A 544 -39.21 -48.85 35.78
C GLU A 544 -38.98 -50.35 35.94
N MET A 545 -37.87 -50.88 35.44
CA MET A 545 -37.56 -52.32 35.46
C MET A 545 -36.66 -52.72 36.64
N GLY A 546 -36.05 -51.78 37.29
CA GLY A 546 -35.18 -52.03 38.44
C GLY A 546 -34.02 -51.05 38.59
N ILE A 547 -33.42 -51.08 39.76
CA ILE A 547 -32.18 -50.32 40.06
C ILE A 547 -31.23 -51.28 40.78
N ASP A 548 -30.09 -51.59 40.16
CA ASP A 548 -29.05 -52.40 40.75
C ASP A 548 -27.93 -51.49 41.34
N THR A 549 -27.59 -51.72 42.58
CA THR A 549 -26.46 -51.06 43.25
C THR A 549 -25.45 -52.12 43.69
N LEU A 550 -24.28 -52.16 43.03
CA LEU A 550 -23.30 -53.22 43.20
C LEU A 550 -21.96 -52.64 43.67
N SER A 551 -21.29 -53.29 44.61
CA SER A 551 -19.89 -53.03 44.96
C SER A 551 -19.16 -54.36 45.11
N SER A 552 -18.25 -54.69 44.18
CA SER A 552 -17.59 -55.99 44.13
C SER A 552 -16.58 -56.24 45.26
N THR A 553 -15.88 -55.17 45.68
CA THR A 553 -14.77 -55.25 46.65
C THR A 553 -14.87 -54.29 47.79
N GLY A 554 -15.75 -53.30 47.72
CA GLY A 554 -15.93 -52.27 48.69
C GLY A 554 -17.25 -52.34 49.46
N LYS A 555 -17.55 -51.36 50.27
CA LYS A 555 -18.81 -51.23 51.01
C LYS A 555 -19.79 -50.32 50.28
N ILE A 556 -21.07 -50.60 50.41
CA ILE A 556 -22.14 -49.66 50.10
C ILE A 556 -22.51 -48.95 51.41
N LYS A 557 -22.37 -47.62 51.48
CA LYS A 557 -22.79 -46.81 52.63
C LYS A 557 -23.99 -45.97 52.24
N ILE A 558 -25.07 -46.08 53.02
CA ILE A 558 -26.27 -45.27 52.87
C ILE A 558 -26.40 -44.49 54.18
N GLU A 559 -26.36 -43.16 54.12
CA GLU A 559 -26.38 -42.28 55.30
C GLU A 559 -27.35 -41.13 55.04
N GLY A 560 -28.18 -40.78 56.00
CA GLY A 560 -29.14 -39.69 55.93
C GLY A 560 -29.79 -39.43 57.26
N VAL A 561 -30.45 -38.27 57.39
CA VAL A 561 -31.25 -37.99 58.61
C VAL A 561 -32.38 -39.01 58.72
N ASP A 562 -33.06 -39.28 57.61
CA ASP A 562 -34.10 -40.30 57.54
C ASP A 562 -33.82 -41.24 56.35
N ILE A 563 -33.89 -42.53 56.56
CA ILE A 563 -33.76 -43.56 55.54
C ILE A 563 -35.04 -44.38 55.51
N GLN A 564 -35.79 -44.37 54.41
CA GLN A 564 -37.01 -45.16 54.20
C GLN A 564 -36.80 -46.21 53.12
N GLN A 565 -37.11 -47.48 53.41
CA GLN A 565 -37.11 -48.56 52.41
C GLN A 565 -38.50 -49.17 52.40
N LEU A 566 -39.17 -49.06 51.25
CA LEU A 566 -40.55 -49.54 51.05
C LEU A 566 -40.58 -50.56 49.89
N ALA A 567 -41.07 -51.75 50.15
CA ALA A 567 -41.29 -52.77 49.12
C ALA A 567 -42.77 -53.12 49.08
N GLN A 568 -43.37 -53.14 47.87
CA GLN A 568 -44.77 -53.53 47.69
C GLN A 568 -44.98 -55.03 47.84
N SER A 569 -43.96 -55.83 47.57
CA SER A 569 -44.04 -57.29 47.63
C SER A 569 -43.03 -57.86 48.60
N THR A 570 -41.77 -57.90 48.30
CA THR A 570 -40.75 -58.56 49.10
C THR A 570 -39.59 -57.62 49.41
N PHE A 571 -39.19 -57.53 50.66
CA PHE A 571 -37.91 -56.94 51.09
C PHE A 571 -37.00 -58.05 51.61
N GLU A 572 -35.88 -58.28 50.99
CA GLU A 572 -34.91 -59.30 51.41
C GLU A 572 -33.57 -58.65 51.79
N ALA A 573 -33.06 -58.93 52.95
CA ALA A 573 -31.73 -58.51 53.41
C ALA A 573 -30.93 -59.76 53.82
N LYS A 574 -29.82 -60.04 53.14
CA LYS A 574 -28.93 -61.16 53.40
C LYS A 574 -27.52 -60.69 53.74
N ALA A 575 -26.88 -61.25 54.71
CA ALA A 575 -25.47 -61.07 55.04
C ALA A 575 -24.77 -62.41 55.12
N GLY A 576 -23.58 -62.55 54.52
CA GLY A 576 -22.79 -63.79 54.56
C GLY A 576 -22.17 -64.08 55.92
N ALA A 577 -21.97 -63.05 56.75
CA ALA A 577 -21.38 -63.22 58.08
C ALA A 577 -22.25 -62.59 59.17
N THR A 578 -22.50 -61.26 59.10
CA THR A 578 -23.21 -60.57 60.22
C THR A 578 -24.21 -59.57 59.66
N ALA A 579 -25.42 -59.54 60.16
CA ALA A 579 -26.38 -58.46 60.02
C ALA A 579 -26.67 -57.86 61.38
N GLU A 580 -26.52 -56.51 61.51
CA GLU A 580 -26.74 -55.80 62.77
C GLU A 580 -27.81 -54.73 62.62
N LEU A 581 -28.77 -54.67 63.51
CA LEU A 581 -29.73 -53.58 63.63
C LEU A 581 -29.53 -52.95 65.01
N SER A 582 -29.05 -51.69 65.06
CA SER A 582 -28.78 -50.97 66.27
C SER A 582 -29.49 -49.61 66.26
N ALA A 583 -30.30 -49.34 67.28
CA ALA A 583 -30.99 -48.07 67.43
C ALA A 583 -31.45 -47.93 68.88
N THR A 584 -31.86 -46.72 69.28
CA THR A 584 -32.51 -46.50 70.62
C THR A 584 -33.81 -47.34 70.71
N THR A 585 -34.53 -47.50 69.63
CA THR A 585 -35.71 -48.34 69.53
C THR A 585 -35.69 -49.12 68.25
N VAL A 586 -35.83 -50.42 68.25
CA VAL A 586 -36.04 -51.29 67.07
C VAL A 586 -37.42 -51.94 67.22
N THR A 587 -38.28 -51.76 66.28
CA THR A 587 -39.58 -52.39 66.22
C THR A 587 -39.64 -53.33 65.04
N VAL A 588 -39.94 -54.60 65.24
CA VAL A 588 -40.21 -55.62 64.22
C VAL A 588 -41.67 -56.04 64.35
N LYS A 589 -42.47 -55.79 63.29
CA LYS A 589 -43.88 -56.09 63.32
C LYS A 589 -44.26 -56.92 62.09
N GLY A 590 -44.93 -58.02 62.26
CA GLY A 590 -45.60 -58.81 61.22
C GLY A 590 -47.09 -58.88 61.56
N ASP A 591 -47.95 -58.48 60.55
CA ASP A 591 -49.41 -58.45 60.78
C ASP A 591 -50.01 -59.86 60.88
N ALA A 592 -49.42 -60.87 60.26
CA ALA A 592 -49.80 -62.24 60.32
C ALA A 592 -48.82 -63.11 61.08
N GLN A 593 -47.53 -62.99 60.88
CA GLN A 593 -46.50 -63.79 61.55
C GLN A 593 -45.16 -63.05 61.49
N ALA A 594 -44.40 -63.06 62.60
CA ALA A 594 -43.00 -62.72 62.64
C ALA A 594 -42.21 -63.94 63.15
N THR A 595 -41.24 -64.42 62.40
CA THR A 595 -40.42 -65.58 62.72
C THR A 595 -38.98 -65.12 62.99
N ILE A 596 -38.41 -65.52 64.12
CA ILE A 596 -37.00 -65.35 64.45
C ILE A 596 -36.40 -66.76 64.64
N ASP A 597 -35.58 -67.16 63.66
CA ASP A 597 -34.94 -68.47 63.67
C ASP A 597 -33.42 -68.29 63.82
N GLY A 598 -32.84 -68.78 64.86
CA GLY A 598 -31.40 -68.70 65.11
C GLY A 598 -30.58 -69.91 64.70
N GLY A 599 -31.19 -70.85 64.01
CA GLY A 599 -30.55 -72.09 63.60
C GLY A 599 -30.03 -72.86 64.84
N ALA A 600 -28.79 -72.63 65.24
CA ALA A 600 -28.18 -73.25 66.39
C ALA A 600 -28.57 -72.60 67.76
N SER A 601 -28.76 -71.27 67.82
CA SER A 601 -29.20 -70.57 69.01
C SER A 601 -29.83 -69.19 68.68
N THR A 602 -30.82 -68.82 69.52
CA THR A 602 -31.37 -67.47 69.58
C THR A 602 -31.17 -66.90 70.94
N THR A 603 -30.52 -65.80 71.16
CA THR A 603 -30.30 -65.13 72.42
C THR A 603 -31.07 -63.83 72.52
N VAL A 604 -31.99 -63.72 73.50
CA VAL A 604 -32.71 -62.45 73.71
C VAL A 604 -32.25 -61.94 75.14
N LYS A 605 -31.75 -60.71 75.18
CA LYS A 605 -31.32 -60.06 76.44
C LYS A 605 -31.96 -58.69 76.57
N GLY A 606 -32.46 -58.37 77.72
CA GLY A 606 -33.01 -57.06 78.09
C GLY A 606 -33.17 -56.93 79.60
N ALA A 607 -33.31 -55.73 80.14
CA ALA A 607 -33.64 -55.52 81.53
C ALA A 607 -35.00 -56.11 81.88
N VAL A 608 -35.92 -56.15 80.96
CA VAL A 608 -37.19 -56.82 80.96
C VAL A 608 -37.43 -57.48 79.64
N VAL A 609 -37.78 -58.76 79.58
CA VAL A 609 -38.21 -59.52 78.42
C VAL A 609 -39.65 -59.95 78.68
N MET A 610 -40.64 -59.48 77.87
CA MET A 610 -42.02 -59.91 77.93
C MET A 610 -42.35 -60.78 76.76
N ILE A 611 -42.89 -61.98 76.98
CA ILE A 611 -43.39 -62.92 75.96
C ILE A 611 -44.83 -63.22 76.37
N ASN A 612 -45.77 -62.81 75.49
CA ASN A 612 -47.20 -63.05 75.79
C ASN A 612 -47.67 -64.36 75.15
#